data_3500d465c7cc230be23a39ebeb0b7772
#
_entry.id   3500d465c7cc230be23a39ebeb0b7772
#
_cell.length_a   1.000
_cell.length_b   1.000
_cell.length_c   1.000
_cell.angle_alpha   90.00
_cell.angle_beta   90.00
_cell.angle_gamma   90.00
#
_symmetry.space_group_name_H-M   'P 1'
#
loop_
_entity.id
_entity.type
_entity.pdbx_description
1 polymer ?
#
loop_
_entity_poly.entity_id
_entity_poly.type
_entity_poly.pdbx_seq_one_letter_code
_entity_poly.pdbx_strand_id
1 'polypeptide(L)'
;MTEGTFDAYLYQTIENKQKYISQIMTSKSPARSVEDIDEVALSYAEIKALATGNPHIKEKMDLDIQVSRLQLLKQSFLNQKYEMEDQVAKHLPARIREQETWITQYEADIAQVKAHTPLDRETFPVMQIGDHSYTEKKEAGQAIIDACKAMKSPEPVLLGAYRGLSMELSYSSVGQEFVIALHGKGTYKVPLGTDIYGNITRLDNKMNELPDNLSRCREQLETAKSQLETAKVEAQKEFPQEKELAEKVAR
;
A
#
# COMPACT_ATOMS: atom_id res chain seq x y z
N MET A 1 -40.57 -1.36 44.55
CA MET A 1 -39.49 -2.27 44.07
C MET A 1 -38.44 -2.26 45.16
N THR A 2 -38.02 -3.44 45.59
CA THR A 2 -36.96 -3.59 46.61
C THR A 2 -35.62 -3.41 45.93
N GLU A 3 -34.82 -2.44 46.37
CA GLU A 3 -33.45 -2.24 45.88
C GLU A 3 -32.64 -3.53 46.09
N GLY A 4 -31.81 -3.89 45.10
CA GLY A 4 -30.95 -5.07 45.19
C GLY A 4 -31.61 -6.40 44.79
N THR A 5 -32.77 -6.39 44.12
CA THR A 5 -33.42 -7.58 43.58
C THR A 5 -33.15 -7.79 42.08
N PHE A 6 -33.22 -9.05 41.66
CA PHE A 6 -33.11 -9.41 40.24
C PHE A 6 -34.13 -8.67 39.33
N ASP A 7 -35.32 -8.46 39.84
CA ASP A 7 -36.36 -7.71 39.14
C ASP A 7 -35.96 -6.26 38.91
N ALA A 8 -35.29 -5.61 39.88
CA ALA A 8 -34.80 -4.25 39.72
C ALA A 8 -33.72 -4.15 38.62
N TYR A 9 -32.86 -5.14 38.50
CA TYR A 9 -31.86 -5.23 37.41
C TYR A 9 -32.52 -5.41 36.04
N LEU A 10 -33.48 -6.35 35.92
CA LEU A 10 -34.21 -6.57 34.68
C LEU A 10 -34.95 -5.30 34.25
N TYR A 11 -35.61 -4.60 35.17
CA TYR A 11 -36.30 -3.36 34.88
C TYR A 11 -35.34 -2.24 34.39
N GLN A 12 -34.18 -2.11 35.00
CA GLN A 12 -33.17 -1.15 34.61
C GLN A 12 -32.62 -1.43 33.21
N THR A 13 -32.41 -2.72 32.89
CA THR A 13 -31.96 -3.16 31.55
C THR A 13 -33.02 -2.88 30.50
N ILE A 14 -34.30 -3.18 30.80
CA ILE A 14 -35.43 -2.89 29.91
C ILE A 14 -35.60 -1.38 29.71
N GLU A 15 -35.48 -0.58 30.78
CA GLU A 15 -35.56 0.88 30.70
C GLU A 15 -34.47 1.48 29.81
N ASN A 16 -33.23 0.99 29.92
CA ASN A 16 -32.12 1.44 29.07
C ASN A 16 -32.33 1.05 27.60
N LYS A 17 -32.79 -0.18 27.32
CA LYS A 17 -33.17 -0.59 25.97
C LYS A 17 -34.31 0.26 25.40
N GLN A 18 -35.30 0.57 26.21
CA GLN A 18 -36.43 1.39 25.79
C GLN A 18 -36.03 2.84 25.52
N LYS A 19 -35.11 3.43 26.31
CA LYS A 19 -34.50 4.73 26.02
C LYS A 19 -33.75 4.73 24.69
N TYR A 20 -32.95 3.71 24.42
CA TYR A 20 -32.21 3.55 23.18
C TYR A 20 -33.13 3.43 21.96
N ILE A 21 -34.14 2.55 22.04
CA ILE A 21 -35.16 2.40 20.98
C ILE A 21 -35.90 3.73 20.75
N SER A 22 -36.27 4.43 21.81
CA SER A 22 -36.95 5.74 21.71
C SER A 22 -36.06 6.81 21.06
N GLN A 23 -34.76 6.82 21.31
CA GLN A 23 -33.82 7.72 20.64
C GLN A 23 -33.72 7.47 19.14
N ILE A 24 -33.67 6.18 18.73
CA ILE A 24 -33.67 5.80 17.30
C ILE A 24 -34.99 6.17 16.64
N MET A 25 -36.11 5.86 17.28
CA MET A 25 -37.45 6.11 16.72
C MET A 25 -37.83 7.61 16.61
N THR A 26 -37.26 8.46 17.47
CA THR A 26 -37.55 9.91 17.48
C THR A 26 -36.57 10.74 16.67
N SER A 27 -35.62 10.14 15.95
CA SER A 27 -34.61 10.81 15.11
C SER A 27 -33.78 11.89 15.85
N LYS A 28 -33.76 11.89 17.17
CA LYS A 28 -32.85 12.72 17.94
C LYS A 28 -31.49 12.05 17.91
N SER A 29 -30.48 12.76 17.42
CA SER A 29 -29.09 12.27 17.23
C SER A 29 -28.67 11.30 18.33
N PRO A 30 -28.45 10.01 18.01
CA PRO A 30 -27.97 9.07 19.01
C PRO A 30 -26.57 9.51 19.45
N ALA A 31 -26.26 9.36 20.73
CA ALA A 31 -24.90 9.52 21.21
C ALA A 31 -23.99 8.56 20.41
N ARG A 32 -22.84 9.06 19.90
CA ARG A 32 -21.93 8.33 18.99
C ARG A 32 -21.29 7.06 19.60
N SER A 33 -21.48 6.84 20.88
CA SER A 33 -21.07 5.60 21.58
C SER A 33 -22.07 5.35 22.71
N VAL A 34 -22.93 4.38 22.51
CA VAL A 34 -23.63 3.72 23.61
C VAL A 34 -22.82 2.44 23.85
N GLU A 35 -22.31 2.25 25.08
CA GLU A 35 -21.75 0.97 25.48
C GLU A 35 -22.83 -0.09 25.26
N ASP A 36 -22.57 -1.03 24.37
CA ASP A 36 -23.51 -2.10 24.05
C ASP A 36 -23.59 -3.03 25.27
N ILE A 37 -24.66 -2.89 26.02
CA ILE A 37 -24.91 -3.68 27.24
C ILE A 37 -25.19 -5.17 26.89
N ASP A 38 -25.34 -5.48 25.62
CA ASP A 38 -25.67 -6.84 25.16
C ASP A 38 -24.45 -7.78 25.11
N GLU A 39 -23.21 -7.28 25.24
CA GLU A 39 -22.02 -8.15 25.25
C GLU A 39 -21.68 -8.73 26.64
N VAL A 40 -22.31 -8.25 27.70
CA VAL A 40 -22.14 -8.83 29.04
C VAL A 40 -23.42 -9.55 29.42
N ALA A 41 -23.65 -10.72 28.84
CA ALA A 41 -24.60 -11.67 29.40
C ALA A 41 -24.05 -12.14 30.75
N LEU A 42 -24.47 -11.48 31.83
CA LEU A 42 -24.16 -11.88 33.17
C LEU A 42 -24.54 -13.37 33.37
N SER A 43 -23.60 -14.16 33.81
CA SER A 43 -23.88 -15.56 34.15
C SER A 43 -24.95 -15.63 35.24
N TYR A 44 -25.71 -16.72 35.30
CA TYR A 44 -26.73 -16.93 36.33
C TYR A 44 -26.14 -16.76 37.75
N ALA A 45 -24.89 -17.13 37.97
CA ALA A 45 -24.17 -16.97 39.22
C ALA A 45 -23.95 -15.48 39.58
N GLU A 46 -23.62 -14.65 38.59
CA GLU A 46 -23.39 -13.20 38.73
C GLU A 46 -24.71 -12.47 39.06
N ILE A 47 -25.76 -12.83 38.34
CA ILE A 47 -27.12 -12.28 38.61
C ILE A 47 -27.58 -12.62 40.01
N LYS A 48 -27.34 -13.87 40.47
CA LYS A 48 -27.67 -14.32 41.81
C LYS A 48 -26.84 -13.58 42.89
N ALA A 49 -25.61 -13.30 42.57
CA ALA A 49 -24.69 -12.56 43.43
C ALA A 49 -25.08 -11.08 43.59
N LEU A 50 -25.50 -10.43 42.52
CA LEU A 50 -26.09 -9.06 42.54
C LEU A 50 -27.38 -9.03 43.37
N ALA A 51 -28.22 -10.04 43.25
CA ALA A 51 -29.48 -10.15 44.02
C ALA A 51 -29.23 -10.33 45.52
N THR A 52 -28.09 -10.90 45.95
CA THR A 52 -27.70 -11.05 47.36
C THR A 52 -27.15 -9.77 48.00
N GLY A 53 -26.93 -8.71 47.23
CA GLY A 53 -26.50 -7.38 47.72
C GLY A 53 -25.06 -7.34 48.26
N ASN A 54 -24.19 -8.31 47.87
CA ASN A 54 -22.82 -8.36 48.34
C ASN A 54 -21.95 -7.36 47.50
N PRO A 55 -21.43 -6.26 48.09
CA PRO A 55 -20.66 -5.24 47.37
C PRO A 55 -19.36 -5.78 46.76
N HIS A 56 -18.73 -6.79 47.37
CA HIS A 56 -17.48 -7.34 46.85
C HIS A 56 -17.64 -8.11 45.53
N ILE A 57 -18.82 -8.63 45.27
CA ILE A 57 -19.10 -9.32 44.00
C ILE A 57 -19.21 -8.33 42.85
N LYS A 58 -19.86 -7.20 43.09
CA LYS A 58 -19.92 -6.10 42.09
C LYS A 58 -18.52 -5.56 41.78
N GLU A 59 -17.72 -5.31 42.83
CA GLU A 59 -16.33 -4.84 42.66
C GLU A 59 -15.48 -5.82 41.84
N LYS A 60 -15.61 -7.14 42.14
CA LYS A 60 -14.91 -8.16 41.37
C LYS A 60 -15.33 -8.16 39.89
N MET A 61 -16.62 -8.09 39.61
CA MET A 61 -17.13 -8.04 38.22
C MET A 61 -16.60 -6.83 37.47
N ASP A 62 -16.62 -5.66 38.09
CA ASP A 62 -16.10 -4.44 37.49
C ASP A 62 -14.59 -4.55 37.20
N LEU A 63 -13.84 -5.22 38.09
CA LEU A 63 -12.42 -5.51 37.89
C LEU A 63 -12.19 -6.52 36.74
N ASP A 64 -12.99 -7.60 36.69
CA ASP A 64 -12.88 -8.63 35.64
C ASP A 64 -13.16 -8.02 34.25
N ILE A 65 -14.13 -7.12 34.12
CA ILE A 65 -14.42 -6.38 32.88
C ILE A 65 -13.23 -5.49 32.51
N GLN A 66 -12.68 -4.75 33.47
CA GLN A 66 -11.53 -3.85 33.22
C GLN A 66 -10.28 -4.66 32.82
N VAL A 67 -10.01 -5.79 33.47
CA VAL A 67 -8.91 -6.69 33.12
C VAL A 67 -9.09 -7.23 31.71
N SER A 68 -10.28 -7.72 31.37
CA SER A 68 -10.60 -8.23 30.04
C SER A 68 -10.38 -7.17 28.96
N ARG A 69 -10.84 -5.93 29.20
CA ARG A 69 -10.61 -4.79 28.29
C ARG A 69 -9.12 -4.49 28.11
N LEU A 70 -8.36 -4.45 29.19
CA LEU A 70 -6.91 -4.21 29.14
C LEU A 70 -6.16 -5.34 28.42
N GLN A 71 -6.60 -6.59 28.60
CA GLN A 71 -6.04 -7.76 27.88
C GLN A 71 -6.30 -7.66 26.38
N LEU A 72 -7.50 -7.26 25.95
CA LEU A 72 -7.81 -7.03 24.53
C LEU A 72 -6.97 -5.89 23.95
N LEU A 73 -6.79 -4.78 24.68
CA LEU A 73 -5.92 -3.68 24.26
C LEU A 73 -4.46 -4.12 24.14
N LYS A 74 -3.98 -4.93 25.09
CA LYS A 74 -2.62 -5.50 25.03
C LYS A 74 -2.46 -6.43 23.84
N GLN A 75 -3.44 -7.29 23.57
CA GLN A 75 -3.41 -8.17 22.39
C GLN A 75 -3.36 -7.37 21.08
N SER A 76 -4.19 -6.33 20.96
CA SER A 76 -4.17 -5.43 19.80
C SER A 76 -2.82 -4.72 19.64
N PHE A 77 -2.25 -4.22 20.75
CA PHE A 77 -0.92 -3.60 20.75
C PHE A 77 0.16 -4.57 20.31
N LEU A 78 0.16 -5.81 20.81
CA LEU A 78 1.13 -6.84 20.42
C LEU A 78 1.01 -7.19 18.92
N ASN A 79 -0.21 -7.31 18.40
CA ASN A 79 -0.42 -7.55 16.97
C ASN A 79 0.17 -6.40 16.12
N GLN A 80 -0.10 -5.15 16.48
CA GLN A 80 0.49 -3.98 15.80
C GLN A 80 2.02 -3.96 15.92
N LYS A 81 2.55 -4.34 17.07
CA LYS A 81 4.00 -4.45 17.28
C LYS A 81 4.62 -5.49 16.36
N TYR A 82 4.04 -6.68 16.24
CA TYR A 82 4.51 -7.72 15.31
C TYR A 82 4.45 -7.28 13.85
N GLU A 83 3.39 -6.58 13.45
CA GLU A 83 3.29 -6.01 12.11
C GLU A 83 4.41 -4.98 11.85
N MET A 84 4.71 -4.12 12.84
CA MET A 84 5.83 -3.17 12.74
C MET A 84 7.18 -3.87 12.68
N GLU A 85 7.41 -4.91 13.48
CA GLU A 85 8.63 -5.72 13.44
C GLU A 85 8.83 -6.36 12.05
N ASP A 86 7.77 -6.85 11.42
CA ASP A 86 7.82 -7.37 10.05
C ASP A 86 8.09 -6.26 9.01
N GLN A 87 7.52 -5.07 9.18
CA GLN A 87 7.85 -3.90 8.36
C GLN A 87 9.34 -3.55 8.46
N VAL A 88 9.88 -3.51 9.67
CA VAL A 88 11.30 -3.19 9.93
C VAL A 88 12.23 -4.28 9.40
N ALA A 89 11.88 -5.55 9.58
CA ALA A 89 12.78 -6.66 9.25
C ALA A 89 12.76 -7.02 7.75
N LYS A 90 11.60 -6.92 7.08
CA LYS A 90 11.39 -7.46 5.73
C LYS A 90 10.99 -6.40 4.71
N HIS A 91 9.86 -5.72 4.94
CA HIS A 91 9.20 -4.92 3.90
C HIS A 91 9.96 -3.62 3.58
N LEU A 92 10.29 -2.81 4.58
CA LEU A 92 10.99 -1.54 4.37
C LEU A 92 12.41 -1.74 3.83
N PRO A 93 13.24 -2.68 4.34
CA PRO A 93 14.55 -2.95 3.75
C PRO A 93 14.48 -3.48 2.31
N ALA A 94 13.48 -4.29 1.97
CA ALA A 94 13.28 -4.75 0.60
C ALA A 94 12.93 -3.59 -0.34
N ARG A 95 12.02 -2.71 0.09
CA ARG A 95 11.64 -1.50 -0.65
C ARG A 95 12.82 -0.54 -0.85
N ILE A 96 13.64 -0.35 0.17
CA ILE A 96 14.85 0.48 0.08
C ILE A 96 15.79 -0.07 -0.99
N ARG A 97 16.10 -1.39 -0.96
CA ARG A 97 16.97 -2.03 -1.96
C ARG A 97 16.41 -1.93 -3.36
N GLU A 98 15.10 -2.08 -3.52
CA GLU A 98 14.42 -1.93 -4.80
C GLU A 98 14.60 -0.52 -5.35
N GLN A 99 14.36 0.52 -4.54
CA GLN A 99 14.54 1.92 -4.95
C GLN A 99 16.01 2.22 -5.29
N GLU A 100 16.96 1.75 -4.52
CA GLU A 100 18.40 1.90 -4.81
C GLU A 100 18.79 1.23 -6.13
N THR A 101 18.20 0.08 -6.44
CA THR A 101 18.40 -0.61 -7.72
C THR A 101 17.85 0.23 -8.87
N TRP A 102 16.63 0.73 -8.76
CA TRP A 102 16.01 1.60 -9.77
C TRP A 102 16.79 2.89 -9.99
N ILE A 103 17.26 3.53 -8.93
CA ILE A 103 18.10 4.74 -9.00
C ILE A 103 19.35 4.46 -9.82
N THR A 104 20.07 3.38 -9.51
CA THR A 104 21.28 2.98 -10.24
C THR A 104 21.02 2.72 -11.72
N GLN A 105 19.90 2.06 -12.03
CA GLN A 105 19.49 1.78 -13.41
C GLN A 105 19.14 3.08 -14.16
N TYR A 106 18.31 3.96 -13.57
CA TYR A 106 17.95 5.22 -14.20
C TYR A 106 19.16 6.14 -14.42
N GLU A 107 20.09 6.24 -13.47
CA GLU A 107 21.31 7.03 -13.62
C GLU A 107 22.15 6.58 -14.82
N ALA A 108 22.36 5.26 -14.94
CA ALA A 108 23.10 4.68 -16.06
C ALA A 108 22.40 4.90 -17.39
N ASP A 109 21.09 4.67 -17.45
CA ASP A 109 20.31 4.77 -18.69
C ASP A 109 20.14 6.23 -19.13
N ILE A 110 19.98 7.17 -18.22
CA ILE A 110 19.98 8.62 -18.52
C ILE A 110 21.34 9.03 -19.11
N ALA A 111 22.44 8.57 -18.53
CA ALA A 111 23.78 8.87 -19.06
C ALA A 111 23.94 8.31 -20.48
N GLN A 112 23.48 7.09 -20.73
CA GLN A 112 23.54 6.44 -22.03
C GLN A 112 22.68 7.18 -23.05
N VAL A 113 21.43 7.50 -22.72
CA VAL A 113 20.52 8.27 -23.60
C VAL A 113 21.11 9.64 -23.93
N LYS A 114 21.69 10.33 -22.94
CA LYS A 114 22.37 11.62 -23.17
C LYS A 114 23.54 11.51 -24.13
N ALA A 115 24.39 10.51 -23.97
CA ALA A 115 25.58 10.30 -24.81
C ALA A 115 25.23 10.05 -26.29
N HIS A 116 24.02 9.48 -26.55
CA HIS A 116 23.55 9.13 -27.90
C HIS A 116 22.46 10.09 -28.43
N THR A 117 22.22 11.19 -27.76
CA THR A 117 21.29 12.22 -28.20
C THR A 117 22.07 13.40 -28.79
N PRO A 118 21.80 13.84 -30.04
CA PRO A 118 22.42 15.02 -30.61
C PRO A 118 22.22 16.26 -29.72
N LEU A 119 23.23 17.14 -29.72
CA LEU A 119 23.13 18.41 -28.99
C LEU A 119 22.11 19.36 -29.64
N ASP A 120 21.99 19.27 -30.96
CA ASP A 120 20.98 20.00 -31.72
C ASP A 120 19.64 19.27 -31.65
N ARG A 121 18.63 19.96 -31.14
CA ARG A 121 17.27 19.40 -30.95
C ARG A 121 16.51 19.19 -32.27
N GLU A 122 16.96 19.81 -33.37
CA GLU A 122 16.35 19.64 -34.69
C GLU A 122 16.86 18.36 -35.38
N THR A 123 18.03 17.87 -34.98
CA THR A 123 18.62 16.65 -35.54
C THR A 123 17.98 15.41 -34.94
N PHE A 124 17.39 14.57 -35.80
CA PHE A 124 16.86 13.28 -35.37
C PHE A 124 17.99 12.33 -34.94
N PRO A 125 17.96 11.72 -33.77
CA PRO A 125 18.95 10.75 -33.37
C PRO A 125 18.91 9.52 -34.27
N VAL A 126 20.06 9.01 -34.69
CA VAL A 126 20.14 7.82 -35.55
C VAL A 126 19.42 6.65 -34.85
N MET A 127 18.46 6.04 -35.55
CA MET A 127 17.76 4.84 -35.11
C MET A 127 18.22 3.65 -35.97
N GLN A 128 18.63 2.57 -35.31
CA GLN A 128 18.98 1.34 -35.97
C GLN A 128 17.81 0.35 -35.90
N ILE A 129 17.40 -0.21 -37.06
CA ILE A 129 16.38 -1.25 -37.13
C ILE A 129 16.91 -2.36 -38.07
N GLY A 130 17.12 -3.55 -37.51
CA GLY A 130 17.85 -4.60 -38.22
C GLY A 130 19.24 -4.14 -38.63
N ASP A 131 19.57 -4.30 -39.91
CA ASP A 131 20.86 -3.89 -40.47
C ASP A 131 20.86 -2.46 -41.04
N HIS A 132 19.76 -1.71 -40.88
CA HIS A 132 19.61 -0.38 -41.45
C HIS A 132 19.67 0.71 -40.38
N SER A 133 20.30 1.84 -40.73
CA SER A 133 20.36 3.04 -39.89
C SER A 133 19.51 4.15 -40.51
N TYR A 134 18.59 4.69 -39.73
CA TYR A 134 17.66 5.73 -40.17
C TYR A 134 18.04 7.06 -39.53
N THR A 135 18.15 8.09 -40.33
CA THR A 135 18.44 9.48 -39.91
C THR A 135 17.22 10.38 -40.03
N GLU A 136 16.15 9.90 -40.64
CA GLU A 136 14.90 10.60 -40.83
C GLU A 136 13.79 10.01 -40.00
N LYS A 137 13.10 10.87 -39.23
CA LYS A 137 12.01 10.46 -38.30
C LYS A 137 10.89 9.68 -39.02
N LYS A 138 10.58 10.09 -40.25
CA LYS A 138 9.53 9.47 -41.07
C LYS A 138 9.90 8.04 -41.46
N GLU A 139 11.13 7.85 -41.95
CA GLU A 139 11.61 6.56 -42.43
C GLU A 139 11.75 5.58 -41.27
N ALA A 140 12.32 6.01 -40.11
CA ALA A 140 12.42 5.23 -38.90
C ALA A 140 11.05 4.80 -38.40
N GLY A 141 10.08 5.70 -38.34
CA GLY A 141 8.72 5.37 -37.92
C GLY A 141 8.00 4.40 -38.84
N GLN A 142 8.23 4.53 -40.18
CA GLN A 142 7.70 3.58 -41.16
C GLN A 142 8.32 2.19 -40.96
N ALA A 143 9.62 2.13 -40.76
CA ALA A 143 10.32 0.85 -40.51
C ALA A 143 9.81 0.13 -39.27
N ILE A 144 9.46 0.86 -38.19
CA ILE A 144 8.81 0.27 -37.00
C ILE A 144 7.47 -0.35 -37.40
N ILE A 145 6.63 0.36 -38.15
CA ILE A 145 5.30 -0.15 -38.56
C ILE A 145 5.46 -1.38 -39.47
N ASP A 146 6.42 -1.37 -40.36
CA ASP A 146 6.65 -2.50 -41.28
C ASP A 146 7.20 -3.71 -40.51
N ALA A 147 8.03 -3.51 -39.48
CA ALA A 147 8.44 -4.56 -38.58
C ALA A 147 7.24 -5.16 -37.79
N CYS A 148 6.32 -4.31 -37.33
CA CYS A 148 5.08 -4.79 -36.69
C CYS A 148 4.24 -5.68 -37.62
N LYS A 149 4.08 -5.26 -38.89
CA LYS A 149 3.34 -6.04 -39.90
C LYS A 149 4.04 -7.35 -40.29
N ALA A 150 5.37 -7.37 -40.26
CA ALA A 150 6.18 -8.54 -40.59
C ALA A 150 6.22 -9.57 -39.45
N MET A 151 5.83 -9.19 -38.26
CA MET A 151 5.85 -10.05 -37.07
C MET A 151 4.85 -11.20 -37.20
N LYS A 152 5.35 -12.45 -37.09
CA LYS A 152 4.54 -13.70 -37.25
C LYS A 152 4.23 -14.36 -35.90
N SER A 153 4.97 -14.02 -34.85
CA SER A 153 4.83 -14.60 -33.52
C SER A 153 4.70 -13.46 -32.48
N PRO A 154 3.93 -13.60 -31.41
CA PRO A 154 3.87 -12.63 -30.34
C PRO A 154 5.16 -12.56 -29.50
N GLU A 155 6.09 -13.48 -29.72
CA GLU A 155 7.35 -13.54 -28.97
C GLU A 155 8.23 -12.31 -29.24
N PRO A 156 9.00 -11.86 -28.22
CA PRO A 156 9.90 -10.74 -28.35
C PRO A 156 11.01 -10.99 -29.39
N VAL A 157 11.22 -10.01 -30.25
CA VAL A 157 12.26 -10.02 -31.29
C VAL A 157 13.11 -8.77 -31.19
N LEU A 158 14.42 -8.91 -31.20
CA LEU A 158 15.33 -7.76 -31.24
C LEU A 158 15.07 -6.95 -32.51
N LEU A 159 14.65 -5.70 -32.32
CA LEU A 159 14.34 -4.78 -33.42
C LEU A 159 15.56 -3.96 -33.83
N GLY A 160 16.37 -3.50 -32.88
CA GLY A 160 17.51 -2.65 -33.13
C GLY A 160 17.91 -1.80 -31.92
N ALA A 161 18.29 -0.54 -32.14
CA ALA A 161 18.71 0.37 -31.09
C ALA A 161 18.26 1.81 -31.35
N TYR A 162 17.92 2.56 -30.31
CA TYR A 162 17.58 3.98 -30.38
C TYR A 162 18.11 4.72 -29.15
N ARG A 163 18.81 5.82 -29.37
CA ARG A 163 19.44 6.66 -28.34
C ARG A 163 20.23 5.83 -27.30
N GLY A 164 20.97 4.82 -27.80
CA GLY A 164 21.81 3.96 -26.98
C GLY A 164 21.09 2.81 -26.27
N LEU A 165 19.77 2.76 -26.26
CA LEU A 165 19.00 1.64 -25.71
C LEU A 165 18.66 0.64 -26.81
N SER A 166 18.73 -0.67 -26.52
CA SER A 166 18.28 -1.68 -27.47
C SER A 166 16.75 -1.76 -27.48
N MET A 167 16.18 -2.03 -28.63
CA MET A 167 14.74 -2.13 -28.85
C MET A 167 14.35 -3.58 -29.11
N GLU A 168 13.37 -4.07 -28.39
CA GLU A 168 12.76 -5.38 -28.59
C GLU A 168 11.28 -5.21 -28.88
N LEU A 169 10.81 -5.76 -30.00
CA LEU A 169 9.42 -5.69 -30.43
C LEU A 169 8.67 -6.95 -30.02
N SER A 170 7.51 -6.81 -29.42
CA SER A 170 6.61 -7.90 -29.05
C SER A 170 5.15 -7.53 -29.28
N TYR A 171 4.26 -8.53 -29.28
CA TYR A 171 2.81 -8.30 -29.34
C TYR A 171 2.17 -8.69 -28.00
N SER A 172 1.51 -7.74 -27.37
CA SER A 172 0.75 -7.96 -26.15
C SER A 172 -0.65 -8.48 -26.46
N SER A 173 -0.90 -9.77 -26.18
CA SER A 173 -2.24 -10.37 -26.37
C SER A 173 -3.29 -9.79 -25.44
N VAL A 174 -2.88 -9.30 -24.26
CA VAL A 174 -3.79 -8.68 -23.27
C VAL A 174 -4.19 -7.28 -23.72
N GLY A 175 -3.23 -6.46 -24.15
CA GLY A 175 -3.47 -5.09 -24.66
C GLY A 175 -3.92 -5.06 -26.11
N GLN A 176 -3.79 -6.17 -26.85
CA GLN A 176 -4.01 -6.26 -28.30
C GLN A 176 -3.22 -5.20 -29.08
N GLU A 177 -1.99 -4.94 -28.65
CA GLU A 177 -1.12 -3.91 -29.19
C GLU A 177 0.32 -4.38 -29.33
N PHE A 178 1.06 -3.80 -30.25
CA PHE A 178 2.49 -3.97 -30.33
C PHE A 178 3.19 -3.13 -29.27
N VAL A 179 4.25 -3.66 -28.68
CA VAL A 179 5.02 -3.02 -27.62
C VAL A 179 6.50 -3.09 -27.98
N ILE A 180 7.18 -1.94 -27.91
CA ILE A 180 8.64 -1.89 -27.89
C ILE A 180 9.10 -1.83 -26.43
N ALA A 181 9.97 -2.77 -26.04
CA ALA A 181 10.72 -2.70 -24.80
C ALA A 181 12.09 -2.06 -25.11
N LEU A 182 12.39 -0.94 -24.46
CA LEU A 182 13.69 -0.30 -24.48
C LEU A 182 14.53 -0.88 -23.35
N HIS A 183 15.66 -1.48 -23.67
CA HIS A 183 16.56 -2.12 -22.72
C HIS A 183 17.85 -1.33 -22.58
N GLY A 184 18.07 -0.84 -21.38
CA GLY A 184 19.35 -0.35 -20.90
C GLY A 184 19.78 -1.21 -19.72
N LYS A 185 20.08 -0.61 -18.57
CA LYS A 185 20.15 -1.31 -17.28
C LYS A 185 18.76 -1.64 -16.75
N GLY A 186 17.78 -0.77 -17.03
CA GLY A 186 16.36 -1.03 -16.85
C GLY A 186 15.66 -1.47 -18.13
N THR A 187 14.36 -1.75 -18.02
CA THR A 187 13.49 -2.11 -19.17
C THR A 187 12.28 -1.21 -19.17
N TYR A 188 12.03 -0.53 -20.30
CA TYR A 188 10.98 0.47 -20.44
C TYR A 188 10.04 0.10 -21.58
N LYS A 189 8.82 -0.32 -21.26
CA LYS A 189 7.82 -0.72 -22.25
C LYS A 189 7.09 0.48 -22.81
N VAL A 190 6.96 0.53 -24.13
CA VAL A 190 6.28 1.58 -24.89
C VAL A 190 5.25 0.94 -25.82
N PRO A 191 3.96 1.13 -25.57
CA PRO A 191 2.91 0.65 -26.46
C PRO A 191 2.93 1.47 -27.78
N LEU A 192 2.79 0.76 -28.89
CA LEU A 192 2.79 1.36 -30.22
C LEU A 192 1.37 1.62 -30.72
N GLY A 193 1.24 2.64 -31.55
CA GLY A 193 0.02 2.93 -32.29
C GLY A 193 0.21 2.73 -33.79
N THR A 194 -0.76 3.22 -34.57
CA THR A 194 -0.76 3.15 -36.02
C THR A 194 -0.05 4.33 -36.69
N ASP A 195 0.24 5.38 -35.91
CA ASP A 195 0.85 6.62 -36.44
C ASP A 195 2.39 6.56 -36.43
N ILE A 196 2.98 6.86 -37.59
CA ILE A 196 4.43 6.82 -37.83
C ILE A 196 5.17 7.75 -36.86
N TYR A 197 4.77 9.01 -36.81
CA TYR A 197 5.41 10.02 -35.94
C TYR A 197 5.09 9.84 -34.46
N GLY A 198 3.86 9.39 -34.18
CA GLY A 198 3.39 9.12 -32.84
C GLY A 198 4.20 8.04 -32.12
N ASN A 199 4.62 7.00 -32.85
CA ASN A 199 5.45 5.94 -32.26
C ASN A 199 6.83 6.45 -31.84
N ILE A 200 7.49 7.24 -32.69
CA ILE A 200 8.78 7.88 -32.33
C ILE A 200 8.60 8.82 -31.13
N THR A 201 7.54 9.62 -31.14
CA THR A 201 7.25 10.55 -30.04
C THR A 201 7.02 9.80 -28.71
N ARG A 202 6.34 8.65 -28.73
CA ARG A 202 6.16 7.81 -27.54
C ARG A 202 7.49 7.27 -27.00
N LEU A 203 8.38 6.82 -27.89
CA LEU A 203 9.73 6.38 -27.51
C LEU A 203 10.53 7.55 -26.89
N ASP A 204 10.51 8.72 -27.52
CA ASP A 204 11.18 9.92 -26.99
C ASP A 204 10.62 10.34 -25.63
N ASN A 205 9.29 10.38 -25.49
CA ASN A 205 8.65 10.74 -24.22
C ASN A 205 9.07 9.79 -23.12
N LYS A 206 9.09 8.46 -23.40
CA LYS A 206 9.49 7.46 -22.43
C LYS A 206 10.91 7.67 -21.90
N MET A 207 11.85 7.99 -22.81
CA MET A 207 13.23 8.30 -22.42
C MET A 207 13.36 9.64 -21.72
N ASN A 208 12.57 10.62 -22.11
CA ASN A 208 12.55 11.95 -21.49
C ASN A 208 11.91 11.95 -20.09
N GLU A 209 11.08 10.96 -19.75
CA GLU A 209 10.52 10.73 -18.41
C GLU A 209 11.54 10.15 -17.40
N LEU A 210 12.67 9.60 -17.87
CA LEU A 210 13.63 8.94 -16.98
C LEU A 210 14.16 9.83 -15.85
N PRO A 211 14.50 11.12 -16.09
CA PRO A 211 14.93 12.02 -15.01
C PRO A 211 13.86 12.25 -13.95
N ASP A 212 12.59 12.38 -14.34
CA ASP A 212 11.48 12.57 -13.41
C ASP A 212 11.22 11.29 -12.60
N ASN A 213 11.36 10.13 -13.25
CA ASN A 213 11.28 8.84 -12.57
C ASN A 213 12.41 8.66 -11.54
N LEU A 214 13.63 9.06 -11.89
CA LEU A 214 14.78 9.08 -10.97
C LEU A 214 14.50 9.95 -9.74
N SER A 215 13.98 11.17 -9.95
CA SER A 215 13.62 12.08 -8.86
C SER A 215 12.58 11.45 -7.93
N ARG A 216 11.53 10.86 -8.49
CA ARG A 216 10.49 10.15 -7.71
C ARG A 216 11.06 8.96 -6.92
N CYS A 217 11.95 8.16 -7.51
CA CYS A 217 12.60 7.06 -6.80
C CYS A 217 13.46 7.55 -5.63
N ARG A 218 14.17 8.67 -5.78
CA ARG A 218 14.94 9.28 -4.69
C ARG A 218 14.06 9.76 -3.55
N GLU A 219 12.95 10.42 -3.84
CA GLU A 219 11.96 10.84 -2.83
C GLU A 219 11.34 9.64 -2.10
N GLN A 220 11.02 8.57 -2.84
CA GLN A 220 10.49 7.34 -2.27
C GLN A 220 11.51 6.62 -1.39
N LEU A 221 12.79 6.65 -1.77
CA LEU A 221 13.89 6.12 -0.97
C LEU A 221 14.01 6.84 0.36
N GLU A 222 14.03 8.17 0.36
CA GLU A 222 14.12 8.97 1.59
C GLU A 222 12.88 8.76 2.47
N THR A 223 11.71 8.68 1.87
CA THR A 223 10.46 8.35 2.60
C THR A 223 10.55 6.96 3.25
N ALA A 224 11.02 5.95 2.53
CA ALA A 224 11.15 4.59 3.05
C ALA A 224 12.19 4.51 4.18
N LYS A 225 13.30 5.24 4.09
CA LYS A 225 14.31 5.35 5.15
C LYS A 225 13.73 6.01 6.41
N SER A 226 13.02 7.13 6.25
CA SER A 226 12.36 7.81 7.36
C SER A 226 11.31 6.92 8.04
N GLN A 227 10.50 6.20 7.24
CA GLN A 227 9.54 5.23 7.76
C GLN A 227 10.22 4.11 8.53
N LEU A 228 11.37 3.61 8.04
CA LEU A 228 12.13 2.57 8.72
C LEU A 228 12.61 3.02 10.10
N GLU A 229 13.17 4.24 10.21
CA GLU A 229 13.62 4.76 11.50
C GLU A 229 12.44 4.99 12.47
N THR A 230 11.34 5.53 11.98
CA THR A 230 10.11 5.69 12.80
C THR A 230 9.58 4.33 13.28
N ALA A 231 9.48 3.36 12.38
CA ALA A 231 8.99 2.02 12.72
C ALA A 231 9.90 1.30 13.73
N LYS A 232 11.21 1.46 13.65
CA LYS A 232 12.16 0.94 14.64
C LYS A 232 11.89 1.49 16.04
N VAL A 233 11.63 2.79 16.16
CA VAL A 233 11.33 3.43 17.44
C VAL A 233 9.98 2.94 17.98
N GLU A 234 8.96 2.87 17.14
CA GLU A 234 7.63 2.40 17.54
C GLU A 234 7.63 0.92 17.97
N ALA A 235 8.37 0.07 17.24
CA ALA A 235 8.49 -1.36 17.56
C ALA A 235 9.18 -1.62 18.92
N GLN A 236 9.96 -0.68 19.44
CA GLN A 236 10.61 -0.79 20.74
C GLN A 236 9.71 -0.39 21.93
N LYS A 237 8.57 0.24 21.66
CA LYS A 237 7.67 0.67 22.73
C LYS A 237 7.08 -0.52 23.48
N GLU A 238 6.90 -0.33 24.79
CA GLU A 238 6.19 -1.26 25.65
C GLU A 238 4.71 -0.88 25.75
N PHE A 239 3.87 -1.84 26.13
CA PHE A 239 2.46 -1.58 26.31
C PHE A 239 2.24 -0.53 27.42
N PRO A 240 1.61 0.63 27.13
CA PRO A 240 1.55 1.75 28.08
C PRO A 240 0.81 1.43 29.38
N GLN A 241 -0.15 0.49 29.31
CA GLN A 241 -1.01 0.13 30.44
C GLN A 241 -0.59 -1.19 31.10
N GLU A 242 0.65 -1.65 30.90
CA GLU A 242 1.16 -2.91 31.48
C GLU A 242 1.08 -2.92 33.01
N LYS A 243 1.46 -1.80 33.65
CA LYS A 243 1.41 -1.66 35.12
C LYS A 243 -0.03 -1.71 35.65
N GLU A 244 -0.93 -1.00 34.98
CA GLU A 244 -2.34 -0.98 35.35
C GLU A 244 -2.97 -2.37 35.24
N LEU A 245 -2.65 -3.09 34.16
CA LEU A 245 -3.11 -4.46 33.98
C LEU A 245 -2.58 -5.37 35.09
N ALA A 246 -1.29 -5.29 35.40
CA ALA A 246 -0.69 -6.10 36.46
C ALA A 246 -1.30 -5.83 37.85
N GLU A 247 -1.56 -4.56 38.18
CA GLU A 247 -2.19 -4.16 39.44
C GLU A 247 -3.64 -4.68 39.57
N LYS A 248 -4.41 -4.63 38.47
CA LYS A 248 -5.81 -5.09 38.49
C LYS A 248 -5.94 -6.61 38.50
N VAL A 249 -4.99 -7.31 37.89
CA VAL A 249 -4.94 -8.81 37.97
C VAL A 249 -4.53 -9.29 39.33
N ALA A 250 -3.74 -8.53 40.09
CA ALA A 250 -3.29 -8.90 41.43
C ALA A 250 -4.35 -8.66 42.53
N ARG A 251 -5.42 -7.95 42.26
CA ARG A 251 -6.55 -7.71 43.18
C ARG A 251 -7.61 -8.77 43.04
#